data_791364a11cb5656049e10c6ceba2a3f4
#
_entry.id   791364a11cb5656049e10c6ceba2a3f4
#
_cell.length_a   1.000
_cell.length_b   1.000
_cell.length_c   1.000
_cell.angle_alpha   90.00
_cell.angle_beta   90.00
_cell.angle_gamma   90.00
#
_symmetry.space_group_name_H-M   'P 1'
#
loop_
_entity.id
_entity.type
_entity.pdbx_description
1 polymer ?
#
loop_
_entity_poly.entity_id
_entity_poly.type
_entity_poly.pdbx_seq_one_letter_code
_entity_poly.pdbx_strand_id
1 'polypeptide(L)'
;CGCNGPLTISQVRMKLRDYAGENDAWGAIEFSDAEIVNAMTLPINHFNGTTPLGVTFDACTWPQIWQSRWLDATVAQLMLTAAYNYMRNARNIQTAGGVTEDRNQRWKAYMSLSQGVWQEFQLWAKATKATMNWNGGFGTLGGTSPLY
;
A
#
# COMPACT_ATOMS: atom_id res chain seq x y z
N CYS A 1 -3.19 3.90 23.65
CA CYS A 1 -2.02 4.62 23.11
C CYS A 1 -1.90 4.31 21.64
N GLY A 2 -2.40 5.20 20.79
CA GLY A 2 -2.27 5.07 19.35
C GLY A 2 -0.84 5.45 18.95
N CYS A 3 -0.03 4.48 18.59
CA CYS A 3 1.20 4.78 17.88
C CYS A 3 0.81 5.24 16.48
N ASN A 4 0.93 6.52 16.24
CA ASN A 4 1.00 7.02 14.87
C ASN A 4 2.39 6.65 14.37
N GLY A 5 2.50 5.55 13.63
CA GLY A 5 3.74 5.20 12.93
C GLY A 5 4.20 6.31 12.00
N PRO A 6 5.29 6.13 11.25
CA PRO A 6 5.81 7.16 10.37
C PRO A 6 4.85 7.58 9.26
N LEU A 7 3.79 6.79 8.98
CA LEU A 7 2.78 7.08 7.98
C LEU A 7 1.47 7.55 8.63
N THR A 8 0.90 8.64 8.13
CA THR A 8 -0.36 9.21 8.62
C THR A 8 -1.46 9.13 7.56
N ILE A 9 -2.73 9.11 8.02
CA ILE A 9 -3.91 9.17 7.13
C ILE A 9 -3.83 10.39 6.20
N SER A 10 -3.41 11.54 6.72
CA SER A 10 -3.28 12.77 5.93
C SER A 10 -2.28 12.63 4.77
N GLN A 11 -1.17 11.92 4.97
CA GLN A 11 -0.20 11.65 3.90
C GLN A 11 -0.78 10.73 2.82
N VAL A 12 -1.56 9.73 3.23
CA VAL A 12 -2.26 8.85 2.29
C VAL A 12 -3.28 9.64 1.47
N ARG A 13 -4.11 10.48 2.12
CA ARG A 13 -5.06 11.36 1.43
C ARG A 13 -4.39 12.32 0.47
N MET A 14 -3.28 12.93 0.90
CA MET A 14 -2.49 13.84 0.05
C MET A 14 -1.99 13.13 -1.22
N LYS A 15 -1.50 11.90 -1.09
CA LYS A 15 -1.01 11.10 -2.22
C LYS A 15 -2.13 10.70 -3.19
N LEU A 16 -3.31 10.35 -2.66
CA LEU A 16 -4.49 10.00 -3.43
C LEU A 16 -5.23 11.23 -4.00
N ARG A 17 -4.97 12.42 -3.47
CA ARG A 17 -5.80 13.62 -3.66
C ARG A 17 -7.27 13.42 -3.29
N ASP A 18 -7.50 12.63 -2.24
CA ASP A 18 -8.84 12.28 -1.75
C ASP A 18 -9.32 13.30 -0.72
N TYR A 19 -9.73 14.48 -1.22
CA TYR A 19 -10.28 15.57 -0.43
C TYR A 19 -11.69 15.91 -0.90
N ALA A 20 -12.53 16.35 0.06
CA ALA A 20 -13.84 16.88 -0.27
C ALA A 20 -13.71 18.08 -1.21
N GLY A 21 -14.36 18.03 -2.36
CA GLY A 21 -14.33 19.07 -3.39
C GLY A 21 -13.27 18.91 -4.48
N GLU A 22 -12.28 18.03 -4.31
CA GLU A 22 -11.31 17.68 -5.37
C GLU A 22 -11.72 16.42 -6.17
N ASN A 23 -12.64 15.63 -5.64
CA ASN A 23 -13.22 14.48 -6.34
C ASN A 23 -14.37 14.95 -7.24
N ASP A 24 -14.07 15.20 -8.50
CA ASP A 24 -15.03 15.68 -9.52
C ASP A 24 -16.27 14.77 -9.68
N ALA A 25 -16.12 13.48 -9.34
CA ALA A 25 -17.21 12.51 -9.55
C ALA A 25 -18.25 12.50 -8.43
N TRP A 26 -17.86 12.86 -7.19
CA TRP A 26 -18.71 12.67 -6.02
C TRP A 26 -18.81 13.89 -5.11
N GLY A 27 -17.93 14.88 -5.23
CA GLY A 27 -17.86 16.03 -4.33
C GLY A 27 -17.52 15.66 -2.88
N ALA A 28 -17.24 14.38 -2.59
CA ALA A 28 -16.98 13.82 -1.28
C ALA A 28 -15.69 13.00 -1.30
N ILE A 29 -15.16 12.69 -0.11
CA ILE A 29 -14.04 11.76 0.05
C ILE A 29 -14.43 10.36 -0.44
N GLU A 30 -13.52 9.69 -1.15
CA GLU A 30 -13.74 8.34 -1.66
C GLU A 30 -13.52 7.28 -0.60
N PHE A 31 -12.51 7.46 0.26
CA PHE A 31 -12.14 6.50 1.30
C PHE A 31 -12.38 7.03 2.70
N SER A 32 -13.05 6.25 3.53
CA SER A 32 -13.17 6.55 4.97
C SER A 32 -11.81 6.39 5.68
N ASP A 33 -11.65 7.02 6.83
CA ASP A 33 -10.44 6.85 7.65
C ASP A 33 -10.22 5.38 8.06
N ALA A 34 -11.29 4.64 8.31
CA ALA A 34 -11.22 3.22 8.66
C ALA A 34 -10.69 2.37 7.49
N GLU A 35 -11.10 2.66 6.26
CA GLU A 35 -10.57 1.98 5.07
C GLU A 35 -9.10 2.29 4.86
N ILE A 36 -8.68 3.54 5.07
CA ILE A 36 -7.28 3.92 4.99
C ILE A 36 -6.45 3.19 6.04
N VAL A 37 -6.89 3.16 7.30
CA VAL A 37 -6.20 2.45 8.38
C VAL A 37 -6.07 0.96 8.07
N ASN A 38 -7.14 0.33 7.59
CA ASN A 38 -7.09 -1.07 7.16
C ASN A 38 -6.10 -1.29 6.01
N ALA A 39 -6.10 -0.43 5.01
CA ALA A 39 -5.16 -0.50 3.90
C ALA A 39 -3.70 -0.31 4.34
N MET A 40 -3.44 0.51 5.36
CA MET A 40 -2.10 0.70 5.94
C MET A 40 -1.55 -0.56 6.61
N THR A 41 -2.41 -1.45 7.12
CA THR A 41 -1.95 -2.69 7.77
C THR A 41 -1.51 -3.76 6.76
N LEU A 42 -2.05 -3.76 5.55
CA LEU A 42 -1.81 -4.81 4.56
C LEU A 42 -0.34 -4.90 4.11
N PRO A 43 0.37 -3.80 3.78
CA PRO A 43 1.78 -3.87 3.42
C PRO A 43 2.66 -4.40 4.56
N ILE A 44 2.38 -3.99 5.81
CA ILE A 44 3.12 -4.47 6.99
C ILE A 44 2.92 -5.98 7.16
N ASN A 45 1.67 -6.44 7.10
CA ASN A 45 1.36 -7.86 7.20
C ASN A 45 2.01 -8.67 6.08
N HIS A 46 1.98 -8.15 4.85
CA HIS A 46 2.65 -8.80 3.72
C HIS A 46 4.16 -8.88 3.92
N PHE A 47 4.79 -7.79 4.35
CA PHE A 47 6.22 -7.76 4.65
C PHE A 47 6.57 -8.79 5.73
N ASN A 48 5.81 -8.82 6.83
CA ASN A 48 6.03 -9.77 7.92
C ASN A 48 5.89 -11.24 7.48
N GLY A 49 4.96 -11.52 6.58
CA GLY A 49 4.75 -12.87 6.01
C GLY A 49 5.72 -13.25 4.88
N THR A 50 6.53 -12.30 4.38
CA THR A 50 7.49 -12.57 3.32
C THR A 50 8.68 -13.35 3.85
N THR A 51 9.09 -14.40 3.13
CA THR A 51 10.27 -15.20 3.46
C THR A 51 11.57 -14.50 3.00
N PRO A 52 12.69 -14.65 3.76
CA PRO A 52 12.81 -15.43 4.99
C PRO A 52 12.06 -14.79 6.17
N LEU A 53 11.38 -15.62 6.95
CA LEU A 53 10.74 -15.19 8.20
C LEU A 53 11.82 -14.81 9.21
N GLY A 54 11.53 -13.85 10.05
CA GLY A 54 12.49 -13.41 11.09
C GLY A 54 12.02 -12.10 11.69
N VAL A 55 12.57 -10.99 11.24
CA VAL A 55 12.18 -9.67 11.75
C VAL A 55 10.76 -9.33 11.33
N THR A 56 9.95 -8.94 12.31
CA THR A 56 8.58 -8.44 12.13
C THR A 56 8.49 -7.00 12.58
N PHE A 57 7.62 -6.25 11.95
CA PHE A 57 7.34 -4.86 12.28
C PHE A 57 5.84 -4.67 12.52
N ASP A 58 5.52 -3.68 13.32
CA ASP A 58 4.20 -3.07 13.42
C ASP A 58 4.26 -1.62 12.92
N ALA A 59 3.14 -0.91 12.97
CA ALA A 59 3.10 0.47 12.53
C ALA A 59 4.06 1.39 13.31
N CYS A 60 4.33 1.06 14.57
CA CYS A 60 5.21 1.86 15.46
C CYS A 60 6.69 1.60 15.22
N THR A 61 7.02 0.36 14.89
CA THR A 61 8.40 -0.09 14.70
C THR A 61 8.84 -0.05 13.24
N TRP A 62 7.92 0.32 12.31
CA TRP A 62 8.25 0.44 10.90
C TRP A 62 9.33 1.49 10.66
N PRO A 63 10.43 1.14 9.96
CA PRO A 63 11.53 2.07 9.74
C PRO A 63 11.11 3.32 8.96
N GLN A 64 11.50 4.49 9.44
CA GLN A 64 11.21 5.78 8.79
C GLN A 64 11.70 5.83 7.33
N ILE A 65 12.86 5.22 7.07
CA ILE A 65 13.44 5.19 5.71
C ILE A 65 12.60 4.41 4.70
N TRP A 66 11.66 3.58 5.16
CA TRP A 66 10.75 2.79 4.32
C TRP A 66 9.34 3.38 4.24
N GLN A 67 9.15 4.58 4.79
CA GLN A 67 7.84 5.24 4.81
C GLN A 67 7.24 5.40 3.40
N SER A 68 8.06 5.78 2.42
CA SER A 68 7.59 5.94 1.03
C SER A 68 7.09 4.63 0.43
N ARG A 69 7.78 3.52 0.71
CA ARG A 69 7.36 2.18 0.24
C ARG A 69 6.05 1.76 0.90
N TRP A 70 5.89 2.06 2.18
CA TRP A 70 4.64 1.80 2.89
C TRP A 70 3.50 2.65 2.34
N LEU A 71 3.73 3.94 2.10
CA LEU A 71 2.76 4.85 1.50
C LEU A 71 2.31 4.35 0.12
N ASP A 72 3.23 4.06 -0.77
CA ASP A 72 2.93 3.63 -2.14
C ASP A 72 2.15 2.30 -2.14
N ALA A 73 2.54 1.34 -1.31
CA ALA A 73 1.85 0.07 -1.16
C ALA A 73 0.44 0.24 -0.57
N THR A 74 0.26 1.15 0.40
CA THR A 74 -1.06 1.48 0.97
C THR A 74 -1.97 2.08 -0.09
N VAL A 75 -1.47 3.04 -0.87
CA VAL A 75 -2.21 3.66 -1.98
C VAL A 75 -2.59 2.60 -3.02
N ALA A 76 -1.70 1.68 -3.36
CA ALA A 76 -2.00 0.58 -4.28
C ALA A 76 -3.16 -0.29 -3.78
N GLN A 77 -3.25 -0.59 -2.49
CA GLN A 77 -4.36 -1.36 -1.91
C GLN A 77 -5.69 -0.58 -1.96
N LEU A 78 -5.67 0.71 -1.68
CA LEU A 78 -6.86 1.56 -1.79
C LEU A 78 -7.34 1.65 -3.24
N MET A 79 -6.45 1.86 -4.19
CA MET A 79 -6.79 1.88 -5.62
C MET A 79 -7.33 0.54 -6.09
N LEU A 80 -6.82 -0.58 -5.59
CA LEU A 80 -7.34 -1.91 -5.89
C LEU A 80 -8.77 -2.07 -5.34
N THR A 81 -9.03 -1.61 -4.13
CA THR A 81 -10.36 -1.61 -3.52
C THR A 81 -11.34 -0.75 -4.34
N ALA A 82 -10.92 0.44 -4.77
CA ALA A 82 -11.71 1.28 -5.66
C ALA A 82 -11.99 0.59 -7.00
N ALA A 83 -10.98 -0.05 -7.61
CA ALA A 83 -11.15 -0.79 -8.86
C ALA A 83 -12.21 -1.89 -8.73
N TYR A 84 -12.21 -2.66 -7.65
CA TYR A 84 -13.24 -3.67 -7.39
C TYR A 84 -14.62 -3.06 -7.20
N ASN A 85 -14.70 -1.92 -6.50
CA ASN A 85 -15.96 -1.21 -6.30
C ASN A 85 -16.53 -0.71 -7.63
N TYR A 86 -15.71 -0.09 -8.46
CA TYR A 86 -16.12 0.36 -9.80
C TYR A 86 -16.49 -0.80 -10.72
N MET A 87 -15.74 -1.90 -10.69
CA MET A 87 -16.04 -3.10 -11.47
C MET A 87 -17.39 -3.71 -11.08
N ARG A 88 -17.66 -3.83 -9.78
CA ARG A 88 -18.93 -4.37 -9.26
C ARG A 88 -20.12 -3.47 -9.59
N ASN A 89 -19.92 -2.16 -9.59
CA ASN A 89 -20.95 -1.16 -9.82
C ASN A 89 -20.96 -0.62 -11.27
N ALA A 90 -20.22 -1.26 -12.17
CA ALA A 90 -20.17 -0.88 -13.57
C ALA A 90 -21.57 -0.99 -14.18
N ARG A 91 -22.19 0.16 -14.44
CA ARG A 91 -23.44 0.29 -15.20
C ARG A 91 -23.14 1.04 -16.49
N ASN A 92 -23.52 0.46 -17.61
CA ASN A 92 -23.56 1.16 -18.88
C ASN A 92 -24.71 2.16 -18.81
N ILE A 93 -24.40 3.41 -18.52
CA ILE A 93 -25.40 4.50 -18.63
C ILE A 93 -25.35 5.00 -20.05
N GLN A 94 -26.29 4.54 -20.86
CA GLN A 94 -26.61 5.20 -22.13
C GLN A 94 -27.46 6.42 -21.80
N THR A 95 -26.87 7.59 -21.89
CA THR A 95 -27.63 8.83 -21.85
C THR A 95 -28.29 9.05 -23.21
N ALA A 96 -29.53 9.57 -23.21
CA ALA A 96 -30.36 9.81 -24.39
C ALA A 96 -29.75 10.77 -25.43
N GLY A 97 -28.52 11.19 -25.30
CA GLY A 97 -27.76 12.07 -26.19
C GLY A 97 -26.59 11.41 -26.92
N GLY A 98 -26.45 10.08 -26.88
CA GLY A 98 -25.38 9.38 -27.61
C GLY A 98 -23.98 9.48 -27.03
N VAL A 99 -23.82 10.07 -25.85
CA VAL A 99 -22.54 10.09 -25.11
C VAL A 99 -22.49 8.86 -24.22
N THR A 100 -21.75 7.85 -24.66
CA THR A 100 -21.43 6.70 -23.82
C THR A 100 -20.27 7.11 -22.92
N GLU A 101 -20.57 7.49 -21.68
CA GLU A 101 -19.51 7.69 -20.69
C GLU A 101 -18.96 6.32 -20.29
N ASP A 102 -17.81 5.98 -20.83
CA ASP A 102 -17.16 4.68 -20.61
C ASP A 102 -16.49 4.64 -19.22
N ARG A 103 -17.34 4.50 -18.18
CA ARG A 103 -16.87 4.29 -16.80
C ARG A 103 -16.14 2.95 -16.65
N ASN A 104 -16.26 2.07 -17.64
CA ASN A 104 -15.60 0.76 -17.63
C ASN A 104 -14.08 0.83 -17.76
N GLN A 105 -13.52 1.95 -18.19
CA GLN A 105 -12.06 2.07 -18.35
C GLN A 105 -11.35 2.49 -17.07
N ARG A 106 -12.01 3.21 -16.16
CA ARG A 106 -11.38 3.67 -14.91
C ARG A 106 -10.89 2.53 -14.04
N TRP A 107 -11.70 1.49 -13.85
CA TRP A 107 -11.29 0.37 -13.00
C TRP A 107 -10.08 -0.39 -13.57
N LYS A 108 -9.96 -0.48 -14.91
CA LYS A 108 -8.80 -1.12 -15.57
C LYS A 108 -7.52 -0.33 -15.30
N ALA A 109 -7.58 1.01 -15.40
CA ALA A 109 -6.44 1.87 -15.11
C ALA A 109 -6.03 1.77 -13.64
N TYR A 110 -6.97 1.85 -12.70
CA TYR A 110 -6.70 1.68 -11.28
C TYR A 110 -6.11 0.28 -10.97
N MET A 111 -6.66 -0.77 -11.55
CA MET A 111 -6.17 -2.13 -11.35
C MET A 111 -4.75 -2.30 -11.91
N SER A 112 -4.48 -1.85 -13.11
CA SER A 112 -3.15 -1.94 -13.72
C SER A 112 -2.10 -1.19 -12.91
N LEU A 113 -2.40 0.06 -12.49
CA LEU A 113 -1.48 0.86 -11.69
C LEU A 113 -1.26 0.25 -10.31
N SER A 114 -2.33 -0.19 -9.64
CA SER A 114 -2.23 -0.80 -8.31
C SER A 114 -1.44 -2.10 -8.33
N GLN A 115 -1.64 -2.95 -9.32
CA GLN A 115 -0.90 -4.20 -9.48
C GLN A 115 0.59 -3.94 -9.71
N GLY A 116 0.95 -2.98 -10.56
CA GLY A 116 2.34 -2.60 -10.80
C GLY A 116 3.05 -2.15 -9.52
N VAL A 117 2.46 -1.19 -8.80
CA VAL A 117 3.02 -0.68 -7.55
C VAL A 117 3.10 -1.77 -6.47
N TRP A 118 2.07 -2.62 -6.38
CA TRP A 118 2.06 -3.72 -5.43
C TRP A 118 3.15 -4.78 -5.74
N GLN A 119 3.36 -5.12 -6.99
CA GLN A 119 4.44 -6.03 -7.40
C GLN A 119 5.82 -5.45 -7.07
N GLU A 120 6.04 -4.16 -7.31
CA GLU A 120 7.28 -3.49 -6.91
C GLU A 120 7.51 -3.58 -5.40
N PHE A 121 6.47 -3.37 -4.60
CA PHE A 121 6.54 -3.51 -3.15
C PHE A 121 6.88 -4.95 -2.75
N GLN A 122 6.27 -5.96 -3.37
CA GLN A 122 6.55 -7.37 -3.09
C GLN A 122 8.00 -7.75 -3.40
N LEU A 123 8.53 -7.31 -4.54
CA LEU A 123 9.92 -7.53 -4.92
C LEU A 123 10.89 -6.85 -3.95
N TRP A 124 10.60 -5.61 -3.59
CA TRP A 124 11.37 -4.87 -2.61
C TRP A 124 11.34 -5.56 -1.22
N ALA A 125 10.18 -5.99 -0.76
CA ALA A 125 10.02 -6.68 0.53
C ALA A 125 10.86 -7.97 0.57
N LYS A 126 10.80 -8.76 -0.49
CA LYS A 126 11.59 -9.99 -0.62
C LYS A 126 13.10 -9.72 -0.61
N ALA A 127 13.56 -8.75 -1.38
CA ALA A 127 14.97 -8.37 -1.43
C ALA A 127 15.46 -7.83 -0.07
N THR A 128 14.66 -6.97 0.57
CA THR A 128 14.98 -6.39 1.88
C THR A 128 15.07 -7.46 2.95
N LYS A 129 14.11 -8.39 3.00
CA LYS A 129 14.13 -9.53 3.94
C LYS A 129 15.36 -10.42 3.73
N ALA A 130 15.72 -10.71 2.48
CA ALA A 130 16.91 -11.49 2.17
C ALA A 130 18.18 -10.79 2.68
N THR A 131 18.30 -9.47 2.46
CA THR A 131 19.43 -8.67 2.94
C THR A 131 19.51 -8.63 4.47
N MET A 132 18.36 -8.46 5.14
CA MET A 132 18.32 -8.45 6.60
C MET A 132 18.74 -9.80 7.19
N ASN A 133 18.28 -10.89 6.59
CA ASN A 133 18.65 -12.24 7.04
C ASN A 133 20.15 -12.51 6.81
N TRP A 134 20.68 -12.08 5.68
CA TRP A 134 22.11 -12.17 5.37
C TRP A 134 22.95 -11.42 6.40
N ASN A 135 22.62 -10.16 6.67
CA ASN A 135 23.34 -9.35 7.65
C ASN A 135 23.23 -9.91 9.07
N GLY A 136 22.08 -10.47 9.45
CA GLY A 136 21.89 -11.15 10.71
C GLY A 136 22.75 -12.43 10.84
N GLY A 137 22.89 -13.18 9.75
CA GLY A 137 23.72 -14.38 9.69
C GLY A 137 25.23 -14.10 9.86
N PHE A 138 25.71 -13.02 9.24
CA PHE A 138 27.11 -12.62 9.39
C PHE A 138 27.44 -11.98 10.74
N GLY A 139 26.50 -11.29 11.36
CA GLY A 139 26.70 -10.72 12.70
C GLY A 139 26.92 -11.77 13.80
N THR A 140 26.43 -13.00 13.60
CA THR A 140 26.67 -14.11 14.52
C THR A 140 28.00 -14.85 14.29
N LEU A 141 28.61 -14.71 13.10
CA LEU A 141 29.91 -15.30 12.80
C LEU A 141 31.10 -14.42 13.25
N GLY A 142 30.84 -13.15 13.55
CA GLY A 142 31.86 -12.19 14.02
C GLY A 142 32.07 -12.14 15.52
N GLY A 143 31.35 -12.92 16.30
CA GLY A 143 31.41 -12.91 17.76
C GLY A 143 31.81 -14.27 18.34
N THR A 144 33.06 -14.55 18.39
CA THR A 144 33.85 -15.25 19.40
C THR A 144 34.99 -16.01 18.75
N SER A 145 36.05 -15.34 18.52
CA SER A 145 37.33 -16.00 18.59
C SER A 145 37.85 -15.82 20.04
N PRO A 146 37.82 -16.82 20.89
CA PRO A 146 38.61 -16.76 22.07
C PRO A 146 40.06 -17.07 21.64
N LEU A 147 40.79 -16.03 21.35
CA LEU A 147 42.24 -16.17 21.31
C LEU A 147 42.74 -15.90 22.74
N TYR A 148 43.16 -16.99 23.36
CA TYR A 148 44.15 -17.16 24.39
C TYR A 148 44.54 -15.93 25.23
#